data_71e7c350236686feff70ca4b76390c93
#
_entry.id   71e7c350236686feff70ca4b76390c93
#
_cell.length_a   1.000
_cell.length_b   1.000
_cell.length_c   1.000
_cell.angle_alpha   90.00
_cell.angle_beta   90.00
_cell.angle_gamma   90.00
#
_symmetry.space_group_name_H-M   'P 1'
#
loop_
_entity.id
_entity.type
_entity.pdbx_description
1 polymer ?
#
loop_
_entity_poly.entity_id
_entity_poly.type
_entity_poly.pdbx_seq_one_letter_code
_entity_poly.pdbx_strand_id
1 'polypeptide(L)'
;NLIIHKAVTVDEALDVWGHSKIGLNIMTWHKYGMTERIADICLSGAVCLTDASEYLRNNFNNNENIIMYDLSRLDELPGIINNVLSDDSFRKHTADAAYLLAKEKHTWKIRTMEFLRMIKGENNK
;
A
#
# COMPACT_ATOMS: atom_id res chain seq x y z
N ASN A 1 -21.99 -7.07 2.61
CA ASN A 1 -22.27 -6.78 4.02
C ASN A 1 -21.08 -6.03 4.62
N LEU A 2 -21.35 -4.92 5.30
CA LEU A 2 -20.34 -4.19 6.08
C LEU A 2 -20.33 -4.74 7.51
N ILE A 3 -19.15 -5.12 7.99
CA ILE A 3 -18.92 -5.53 9.38
C ILE A 3 -17.99 -4.49 9.99
N ILE A 4 -18.40 -3.87 11.08
CA ILE A 4 -17.60 -2.88 11.82
C ILE A 4 -17.04 -3.57 13.06
N HIS A 5 -15.71 -3.60 13.16
CA HIS A 5 -15.00 -4.12 14.32
C HIS A 5 -14.55 -2.98 15.25
N LYS A 6 -14.20 -3.33 16.49
CA LYS A 6 -13.54 -2.39 17.41
C LYS A 6 -12.17 -2.00 16.85
N ALA A 7 -11.62 -0.90 17.38
CA ALA A 7 -10.23 -0.53 17.12
C ALA A 7 -9.30 -1.69 17.56
N VAL A 8 -8.28 -1.93 16.75
CA VAL A 8 -7.29 -2.99 16.97
C VAL A 8 -5.91 -2.37 17.20
N THR A 9 -5.01 -3.11 17.82
CA THR A 9 -3.59 -2.74 17.92
C THR A 9 -2.90 -2.84 16.56
N VAL A 10 -1.67 -2.33 16.45
CA VAL A 10 -0.89 -2.43 15.20
C VAL A 10 -0.63 -3.88 14.83
N ASP A 11 -0.25 -4.73 15.80
CA ASP A 11 0.02 -6.15 15.55
C ASP A 11 -1.23 -6.90 15.09
N GLU A 12 -2.38 -6.63 15.69
CA GLU A 12 -3.67 -7.18 15.25
C GLU A 12 -4.05 -6.69 13.85
N ALA A 13 -3.75 -5.44 13.49
CA ALA A 13 -3.99 -4.91 12.15
C ALA A 13 -3.13 -5.62 11.09
N LEU A 14 -1.86 -5.89 11.38
CA LEU A 14 -0.97 -6.66 10.49
C LEU A 14 -1.53 -8.07 10.24
N ASP A 15 -2.04 -8.73 11.28
CA ASP A 15 -2.67 -10.04 11.17
C ASP A 15 -3.95 -9.99 10.31
N VAL A 16 -4.80 -8.98 10.52
CA VAL A 16 -6.00 -8.76 9.70
C VAL A 16 -5.66 -8.58 8.24
N TRP A 17 -4.64 -7.76 7.91
CA TRP A 17 -4.20 -7.59 6.52
C TRP A 17 -3.59 -8.87 5.95
N GLY A 18 -2.81 -9.64 6.74
CA GLY A 18 -2.24 -10.91 6.32
C GLY A 18 -3.29 -11.97 5.94
N HIS A 19 -4.50 -11.87 6.50
CA HIS A 19 -5.65 -12.72 6.15
C HIS A 19 -6.63 -12.07 5.15
N SER A 20 -6.32 -10.87 4.66
CA SER A 20 -7.16 -10.13 3.73
C SER A 20 -6.67 -10.25 2.30
N LYS A 21 -7.58 -10.26 1.34
CA LYS A 21 -7.24 -10.21 -0.09
C LYS A 21 -6.83 -8.81 -0.53
N ILE A 22 -7.47 -7.78 0.04
CA ILE A 22 -7.25 -6.37 -0.26
C ILE A 22 -7.22 -5.59 1.06
N GLY A 23 -6.22 -4.75 1.23
CA GLY A 23 -6.18 -3.70 2.24
C GLY A 23 -6.54 -2.36 1.62
N LEU A 24 -7.63 -1.74 2.08
CA LEU A 24 -8.03 -0.40 1.64
C LEU A 24 -7.35 0.67 2.48
N ASN A 25 -6.72 1.63 1.82
CA ASN A 25 -6.16 2.81 2.42
C ASN A 25 -6.76 4.08 1.80
N ILE A 26 -6.89 5.14 2.59
CA ILE A 26 -7.39 6.44 2.16
C ILE A 26 -6.47 7.51 2.72
N MET A 27 -5.96 8.40 1.84
CA MET A 27 -4.99 9.45 2.16
C MET A 27 -5.47 10.84 1.73
N THR A 28 -6.70 11.20 2.02
CA THR A 28 -7.33 12.45 1.54
C THR A 28 -6.50 13.71 1.74
N TRP A 29 -5.61 13.72 2.73
CA TRP A 29 -4.76 14.87 3.09
C TRP A 29 -3.30 14.74 2.65
N HIS A 30 -2.84 13.54 2.23
CA HIS A 30 -1.44 13.26 1.91
C HIS A 30 -1.17 13.24 0.40
N LYS A 31 -1.31 14.40 -0.26
CA LYS A 31 -1.17 14.51 -1.72
C LYS A 31 0.24 14.21 -2.25
N TYR A 32 1.27 14.40 -1.42
CA TYR A 32 2.68 14.32 -1.83
C TYR A 32 3.43 13.12 -1.25
N GLY A 33 2.92 12.48 -0.22
CA GLY A 33 3.58 11.40 0.51
C GLY A 33 2.86 10.06 0.44
N MET A 34 3.27 9.15 1.32
CA MET A 34 2.55 7.91 1.62
C MET A 34 2.45 7.73 3.13
N THR A 35 1.44 7.00 3.58
CA THR A 35 1.33 6.58 4.97
C THR A 35 2.03 5.24 5.18
N GLU A 36 2.48 4.98 6.41
CA GLU A 36 3.06 3.70 6.83
C GLU A 36 2.12 2.52 6.54
N ARG A 37 0.81 2.72 6.65
CA ARG A 37 -0.22 1.70 6.39
C ARG A 37 -0.08 1.05 5.00
N ILE A 38 0.36 1.80 3.98
CA ILE A 38 0.59 1.26 2.64
C ILE A 38 1.70 0.20 2.68
N ALA A 39 2.82 0.51 3.34
CA ALA A 39 3.91 -0.45 3.50
C ALA A 39 3.47 -1.66 4.33
N ASP A 40 2.71 -1.46 5.39
CA ASP A 40 2.19 -2.53 6.25
C ASP A 40 1.27 -3.48 5.49
N ILE A 41 0.34 -2.95 4.68
CA ILE A 41 -0.54 -3.76 3.82
C ILE A 41 0.30 -4.59 2.83
N CYS A 42 1.25 -3.95 2.13
CA CYS A 42 2.11 -4.64 1.16
C CYS A 42 2.96 -5.73 1.83
N LEU A 43 3.57 -5.43 2.99
CA LEU A 43 4.39 -6.39 3.75
C LEU A 43 3.56 -7.52 4.36
N SER A 44 2.27 -7.34 4.56
CA SER A 44 1.35 -8.39 5.02
C SER A 44 0.87 -9.32 3.89
N GLY A 45 1.20 -9.03 2.63
CA GLY A 45 0.84 -9.86 1.49
C GLY A 45 -0.57 -9.64 0.94
N ALA A 46 -1.24 -8.56 1.35
CA ALA A 46 -2.50 -8.11 0.76
C ALA A 46 -2.25 -7.15 -0.42
N VAL A 47 -3.18 -7.09 -1.37
CA VAL A 47 -3.17 -6.03 -2.38
C VAL A 47 -3.49 -4.70 -1.71
N CYS A 48 -2.62 -3.72 -1.84
CA CYS A 48 -2.90 -2.36 -1.37
C CYS A 48 -3.74 -1.62 -2.41
N LEU A 49 -4.95 -1.24 -2.01
CA LEU A 49 -5.86 -0.39 -2.78
C LEU A 49 -5.94 0.97 -2.10
N THR A 50 -5.47 2.04 -2.77
CA THR A 50 -5.34 3.36 -2.17
C THR A 50 -5.62 4.48 -3.17
N ASP A 51 -5.99 5.66 -2.69
CA ASP A 51 -5.97 6.86 -3.50
C ASP A 51 -4.54 7.25 -3.86
N ALA A 52 -4.39 7.90 -5.02
CA ALA A 52 -3.09 8.24 -5.56
C ALA A 52 -2.49 9.48 -4.91
N SER A 53 -1.17 9.46 -4.67
CA SER A 53 -0.35 10.63 -4.35
C SER A 53 0.77 10.79 -5.37
N GLU A 54 1.45 11.93 -5.36
CA GLU A 54 2.62 12.15 -6.22
C GLU A 54 3.73 11.13 -5.90
N TYR A 55 3.99 10.89 -4.62
CA TYR A 55 4.97 9.89 -4.19
C TYR A 55 4.64 8.49 -4.72
N LEU A 56 3.36 8.07 -4.63
CA LEU A 56 2.95 6.75 -5.10
C LEU A 56 3.10 6.61 -6.62
N ARG A 57 2.74 7.64 -7.39
CA ARG A 57 2.91 7.62 -8.85
C ARG A 57 4.37 7.52 -9.29
N ASN A 58 5.30 8.04 -8.49
CA ASN A 58 6.72 8.04 -8.79
C ASN A 58 7.45 6.78 -8.29
N ASN A 59 6.89 6.05 -7.34
CA ASN A 59 7.57 4.93 -6.67
C ASN A 59 6.86 3.59 -6.79
N PHE A 60 5.63 3.57 -7.29
CA PHE A 60 4.83 2.37 -7.49
C PHE A 60 4.23 2.35 -8.91
N ASN A 61 4.00 1.16 -9.43
CA ASN A 61 3.36 0.95 -10.73
C ASN A 61 1.91 0.52 -10.49
N ASN A 62 0.96 1.36 -10.94
CA ASN A 62 -0.46 1.05 -10.81
C ASN A 62 -0.82 -0.22 -11.60
N ASN A 63 -1.65 -1.07 -11.03
CA ASN A 63 -2.05 -2.39 -11.54
C ASN A 63 -0.91 -3.43 -11.66
N GLU A 64 0.26 -3.14 -11.08
CA GLU A 64 1.39 -4.07 -11.04
C GLU A 64 1.79 -4.40 -9.60
N ASN A 65 2.07 -3.37 -8.78
CA ASN A 65 2.47 -3.55 -7.38
C ASN A 65 1.67 -2.68 -6.40
N ILE A 66 0.67 -2.00 -6.87
CA ILE A 66 -0.34 -1.25 -6.11
C ILE A 66 -1.57 -1.05 -6.98
N ILE A 67 -2.73 -0.88 -6.38
CA ILE A 67 -3.94 -0.45 -7.09
C ILE A 67 -4.29 0.96 -6.63
N MET A 68 -4.27 1.91 -7.55
CA MET A 68 -4.59 3.30 -7.26
C MET A 68 -5.96 3.67 -7.82
N TYR A 69 -6.78 4.35 -7.02
CA TYR A 69 -8.06 4.91 -7.45
C TYR A 69 -8.07 6.42 -7.34
N ASP A 70 -9.01 7.07 -8.03
CA ASP A 70 -9.21 8.51 -7.98
C ASP A 70 -10.33 8.84 -6.98
N LEU A 71 -10.04 9.70 -6.00
CA LEU A 71 -11.03 10.17 -5.02
C LEU A 71 -12.22 10.91 -5.64
N SER A 72 -12.04 11.50 -6.84
CA SER A 72 -13.13 12.14 -7.57
C SER A 72 -14.08 11.15 -8.27
N ARG A 73 -13.70 9.86 -8.33
CA ARG A 73 -14.41 8.79 -9.04
C ARG A 73 -14.66 7.58 -8.14
N LEU A 74 -15.14 7.82 -6.93
CA LEU A 74 -15.42 6.75 -5.95
C LEU A 74 -16.51 5.78 -6.40
N ASP A 75 -17.34 6.16 -7.35
CA ASP A 75 -18.32 5.29 -8.02
C ASP A 75 -17.68 4.11 -8.78
N GLU A 76 -16.41 4.23 -9.18
CA GLU A 76 -15.66 3.14 -9.83
C GLU A 76 -15.09 2.12 -8.83
N LEU A 77 -14.94 2.50 -7.56
CA LEU A 77 -14.27 1.67 -6.55
C LEU A 77 -14.86 0.25 -6.41
N PRO A 78 -16.19 0.06 -6.41
CA PRO A 78 -16.77 -1.29 -6.39
C PRO A 78 -16.34 -2.15 -7.57
N GLY A 79 -16.26 -1.57 -8.77
CA GLY A 79 -15.78 -2.25 -9.98
C GLY A 79 -14.32 -2.65 -9.87
N ILE A 80 -13.45 -1.76 -9.38
CA ILE A 80 -12.02 -2.04 -9.14
C ILE A 80 -11.88 -3.20 -8.15
N ILE A 81 -12.59 -3.15 -7.03
CA ILE A 81 -12.57 -4.22 -6.01
C ILE A 81 -12.99 -5.55 -6.61
N ASN A 82 -14.11 -5.58 -7.35
CA ASN A 82 -14.62 -6.80 -7.97
C ASN A 82 -13.62 -7.39 -8.98
N ASN A 83 -12.95 -6.57 -9.78
CA ASN A 83 -11.93 -7.02 -10.72
C ASN A 83 -10.75 -7.68 -9.99
N VAL A 84 -10.24 -7.06 -8.92
CA VAL A 84 -9.16 -7.63 -8.11
C VAL A 84 -9.60 -8.94 -7.43
N LEU A 85 -10.83 -9.02 -6.96
CA LEU A 85 -11.33 -10.22 -6.26
C LEU A 85 -11.64 -11.38 -7.21
N SER A 86 -11.99 -11.11 -8.46
CA SER A 86 -12.35 -12.12 -9.47
C SER A 86 -11.16 -12.75 -10.17
N ASP A 87 -9.98 -12.09 -10.15
CA ASP A 87 -8.75 -12.60 -10.78
C ASP A 87 -7.70 -12.94 -9.71
N ASP A 88 -7.68 -14.19 -9.28
CA ASP A 88 -6.75 -14.68 -8.25
C ASP A 88 -5.29 -14.62 -8.72
N SER A 89 -5.03 -14.80 -10.03
CA SER A 89 -3.67 -14.73 -10.58
C SER A 89 -3.14 -13.29 -10.56
N PHE A 90 -3.94 -12.35 -11.06
CA PHE A 90 -3.61 -10.93 -11.01
C PHE A 90 -3.43 -10.45 -9.57
N ARG A 91 -4.35 -10.80 -8.68
CA ARG A 91 -4.29 -10.41 -7.27
C ARG A 91 -3.01 -10.90 -6.60
N LYS A 92 -2.67 -12.18 -6.78
CA LYS A 92 -1.46 -12.77 -6.21
C LYS A 92 -0.20 -12.12 -6.78
N HIS A 93 -0.14 -11.95 -8.10
CA HIS A 93 0.99 -11.28 -8.75
C HIS A 93 1.20 -9.87 -8.19
N THR A 94 0.13 -9.08 -8.08
CA THR A 94 0.19 -7.71 -7.56
C THR A 94 0.63 -7.68 -6.09
N ALA A 95 0.13 -8.58 -5.26
CA ALA A 95 0.52 -8.67 -3.85
C ALA A 95 1.99 -9.09 -3.68
N ASP A 96 2.46 -10.07 -4.45
CA ASP A 96 3.85 -10.53 -4.42
C ASP A 96 4.81 -9.41 -4.88
N ALA A 97 4.48 -8.70 -5.96
CA ALA A 97 5.26 -7.56 -6.44
C ALA A 97 5.29 -6.39 -5.43
N ALA A 98 4.15 -6.11 -4.79
CA ALA A 98 4.05 -5.11 -3.72
C ALA A 98 4.92 -5.49 -2.51
N TYR A 99 4.88 -6.75 -2.08
CA TYR A 99 5.69 -7.25 -0.98
C TYR A 99 7.19 -7.09 -1.25
N LEU A 100 7.65 -7.48 -2.43
CA LEU A 100 9.06 -7.37 -2.80
C LEU A 100 9.53 -5.91 -2.81
N LEU A 101 8.74 -5.00 -3.42
CA LEU A 101 9.05 -3.58 -3.44
C LEU A 101 9.08 -2.97 -2.04
N ALA A 102 8.08 -3.29 -1.19
CA ALA A 102 8.02 -2.78 0.18
C ALA A 102 9.17 -3.29 1.03
N LYS A 103 9.54 -4.56 0.89
CA LYS A 103 10.68 -5.16 1.58
C LYS A 103 12.01 -4.52 1.18
N GLU A 104 12.17 -4.18 -0.09
CA GLU A 104 13.39 -3.54 -0.61
C GLU A 104 13.51 -2.07 -0.22
N LYS A 105 12.38 -1.31 -0.23
CA LYS A 105 12.43 0.17 -0.17
C LYS A 105 11.67 0.80 0.98
N HIS A 106 10.71 0.10 1.60
CA HIS A 106 9.73 0.74 2.49
C HIS A 106 9.70 0.17 3.92
N THR A 107 10.68 -0.67 4.30
CA THR A 107 10.82 -1.08 5.71
C THR A 107 11.39 0.06 6.56
N TRP A 108 11.05 0.10 7.83
CA TRP A 108 11.60 1.08 8.79
C TRP A 108 13.13 1.09 8.79
N LYS A 109 13.77 -0.08 8.68
CA LYS A 109 15.23 -0.21 8.57
C LYS A 109 15.77 0.59 7.39
N ILE A 110 15.22 0.39 6.19
CA ILE A 110 15.66 1.07 4.96
C ILE A 110 15.42 2.58 5.08
N ARG A 111 14.23 2.98 5.51
CA ARG A 111 13.88 4.40 5.68
C ARG A 111 14.76 5.12 6.69
N THR A 112 15.08 4.46 7.81
CA THR A 112 16.01 5.00 8.80
C THR A 112 17.41 5.16 8.22
N MET A 113 17.88 4.18 7.45
CA MET A 113 19.19 4.27 6.79
C MET A 113 19.25 5.42 5.76
N GLU A 114 18.21 5.61 4.96
CA GLU A 114 18.09 6.74 4.02
C GLU A 114 18.12 8.08 4.77
N PHE A 115 17.33 8.21 5.83
CA PHE A 115 17.29 9.40 6.66
C PHE A 115 18.65 9.73 7.26
N LEU A 116 19.37 8.74 7.80
CA LEU A 116 20.71 8.93 8.36
C LEU A 116 21.73 9.36 7.30
N ARG A 117 21.65 8.83 6.07
CA ARG A 117 22.49 9.27 4.94
C ARG A 117 22.25 10.73 4.59
N MET A 118 20.96 11.13 4.50
CA MET A 118 20.59 12.54 4.23
C MET A 118 21.15 13.50 5.29
N ILE A 119 21.04 13.16 6.57
CA ILE A 119 21.59 13.98 7.67
C ILE A 119 23.13 14.11 7.57
N LYS A 120 23.82 13.05 7.18
CA LYS A 120 25.29 13.05 7.03
C LYS A 120 25.77 13.75 5.75
N GLY A 121 24.87 14.21 4.90
CA GLY A 121 25.23 14.81 3.61
C GLY A 121 25.75 13.80 2.58
N GLU A 122 25.56 12.52 2.82
CA GLU A 122 25.90 11.43 1.90
C GLU A 122 24.80 11.31 0.82
N ASN A 123 24.75 12.27 -0.11
CA ASN A 123 23.83 12.18 -1.25
C ASN A 123 24.29 11.05 -2.17
N ASN A 124 23.38 10.18 -2.56
CA ASN A 124 23.61 9.19 -3.63
C ASN A 124 24.06 9.95 -4.89
N LYS A 125 25.32 9.75 -5.29
CA LYS A 125 25.77 10.05 -6.64
C LYS A 125 25.27 8.99 -7.60
#